data_af463e7dd42afe57d9ed73b5b2da4ec1
#
_entry.id   af463e7dd42afe57d9ed73b5b2da4ec1
#
_cell.length_a   1.000
_cell.length_b   1.000
_cell.length_c   1.000
_cell.angle_alpha   90.00
_cell.angle_beta   90.00
_cell.angle_gamma   90.00
#
_symmetry.space_group_name_H-M   'P 1'
#
loop_
_entity.id
_entity.type
_entity.pdbx_description
1 polymer ?
#
loop_
_entity_poly.entity_id
_entity_poly.type
_entity_poly.pdbx_seq_one_letter_code
_entity_poly.pdbx_strand_id
1 'polypeptide(L)'
;MFNVICVRWGDKYNEYTEKLKEQVEKNCSIPFNFYCLTDTPEKEYDIHLPTFWDKHFIPNQFWAYRKLYIFNEDLFPQIQGDKFLYLDQDVLIHQDLKYFYDLEMSKPYIVRGWWNDINNSKKNFGKFKSTPLNSSVIRWNRGQLKPIYKFVEENADMVFFTYGTIDNFYGHCFYNIWDEKESFFNVYPKGDIYSWYKGNIFPEDMEIKKIRKDQKICLFNNSFKWEEHPEHMDEVDEIKKLW
;
A
#
# COMPACT_ATOMS: atom_id res chain seq x y z
N MET A 1 7.71 3.67 -19.26
CA MET A 1 8.48 2.97 -18.20
C MET A 1 7.56 2.77 -17.01
N PHE A 2 7.59 1.59 -16.38
CA PHE A 2 6.82 1.28 -15.18
C PHE A 2 7.69 1.48 -13.94
N ASN A 3 7.25 2.28 -12.99
CA ASN A 3 7.99 2.58 -11.77
C ASN A 3 7.34 1.85 -10.59
N VAL A 4 8.05 0.92 -9.99
CA VAL A 4 7.64 0.23 -8.77
C VAL A 4 8.34 0.89 -7.60
N ILE A 5 7.58 1.36 -6.62
CA ILE A 5 8.07 2.17 -5.52
C ILE A 5 7.67 1.56 -4.18
N CYS A 6 8.59 1.54 -3.24
CA CYS A 6 8.31 1.31 -1.82
C CYS A 6 8.86 2.44 -0.95
N VAL A 7 8.47 2.48 0.31
CA VAL A 7 8.98 3.42 1.30
C VAL A 7 9.54 2.65 2.48
N ARG A 8 10.77 2.96 2.88
CA ARG A 8 11.46 2.41 4.04
C ARG A 8 11.84 3.54 5.00
N TRP A 9 11.79 3.27 6.28
CA TRP A 9 12.24 4.20 7.31
C TRP A 9 13.14 3.50 8.32
N GLY A 10 14.37 4.02 8.46
CA GLY A 10 15.42 3.40 9.27
C GLY A 10 15.91 2.07 8.70
N ASP A 11 16.77 1.40 9.44
CA ASP A 11 17.46 0.18 8.96
C ASP A 11 16.65 -1.11 9.18
N LYS A 12 15.61 -1.04 9.99
CA LYS A 12 14.84 -2.21 10.45
C LYS A 12 14.28 -3.08 9.31
N TYR A 13 14.02 -2.47 8.14
CA TYR A 13 13.35 -3.12 7.02
C TYR A 13 14.22 -3.27 5.78
N ASN A 14 15.55 -3.22 5.91
CA ASN A 14 16.47 -3.38 4.79
C ASN A 14 16.26 -4.71 4.07
N GLU A 15 16.19 -5.81 4.82
CA GLU A 15 15.96 -7.15 4.27
C GLU A 15 14.62 -7.26 3.52
N TYR A 16 13.58 -6.59 4.01
CA TYR A 16 12.27 -6.60 3.36
C TYR A 16 12.29 -5.86 2.01
N THR A 17 13.07 -4.79 1.90
CA THR A 17 13.24 -4.07 0.63
C THR A 17 13.91 -4.94 -0.42
N GLU A 18 14.98 -5.66 -0.05
CA GLU A 18 15.69 -6.58 -0.95
C GLU A 18 14.75 -7.69 -1.44
N LYS A 19 14.04 -8.32 -0.53
CA LYS A 19 13.06 -9.36 -0.86
C LYS A 19 11.92 -8.86 -1.74
N LEU A 20 11.40 -7.66 -1.49
CA LEU A 20 10.41 -7.06 -2.36
C LEU A 20 10.98 -6.83 -3.76
N LYS A 21 12.21 -6.32 -3.87
CA LYS A 21 12.88 -6.12 -5.16
C LYS A 21 13.03 -7.44 -5.93
N GLU A 22 13.49 -8.49 -5.27
CA GLU A 22 13.61 -9.84 -5.87
C GLU A 22 12.25 -10.37 -6.37
N GLN A 23 11.19 -10.17 -5.59
CA GLN A 23 9.83 -10.54 -6.00
C GLN A 23 9.35 -9.74 -7.22
N VAL A 24 9.64 -8.44 -7.28
CA VAL A 24 9.31 -7.60 -8.44
C VAL A 24 10.08 -8.08 -9.67
N GLU A 25 11.37 -8.34 -9.55
CA GLU A 25 12.22 -8.87 -10.64
C GLU A 25 11.70 -10.21 -11.17
N LYS A 26 11.26 -11.08 -10.29
CA LYS A 26 10.71 -12.40 -10.63
C LYS A 26 9.32 -12.31 -11.28
N ASN A 27 8.49 -11.35 -10.88
CA ASN A 27 7.08 -11.30 -11.24
C ASN A 27 6.72 -10.07 -12.10
N CYS A 28 7.66 -9.45 -12.80
CA CYS A 28 7.39 -8.35 -13.71
C CYS A 28 7.95 -8.66 -15.10
N SER A 29 7.09 -9.02 -16.04
CA SER A 29 7.49 -9.40 -17.41
C SER A 29 7.79 -8.23 -18.33
N ILE A 30 7.58 -6.99 -17.88
CA ILE A 30 7.80 -5.76 -18.65
C ILE A 30 8.96 -4.95 -18.08
N PRO A 31 9.60 -4.07 -18.87
CA PRO A 31 10.64 -3.17 -18.36
C PRO A 31 10.11 -2.26 -17.24
N PHE A 32 10.82 -2.25 -16.11
CA PHE A 32 10.47 -1.44 -14.95
C PHE A 32 11.71 -0.82 -14.31
N ASN A 33 11.47 0.20 -13.48
CA ASN A 33 12.42 0.70 -12.51
C ASN A 33 11.91 0.37 -11.11
N PHE A 34 12.81 0.02 -10.20
CA PHE A 34 12.51 -0.17 -8.79
C PHE A 34 13.14 0.96 -7.98
N TYR A 35 12.37 1.57 -7.09
CA TYR A 35 12.84 2.64 -6.21
C TYR A 35 12.38 2.39 -4.77
N CYS A 36 13.29 2.61 -3.83
CA CYS A 36 12.96 2.66 -2.41
C CYS A 36 13.20 4.09 -1.89
N LEU A 37 12.13 4.75 -1.44
CA LEU A 37 12.25 6.05 -0.81
C LEU A 37 12.58 5.83 0.68
N THR A 38 13.70 6.38 1.14
CA THR A 38 14.20 6.13 2.50
C THR A 38 14.94 7.34 3.08
N ASP A 39 14.95 7.44 4.40
CA ASP A 39 15.76 8.42 5.16
C ASP A 39 17.25 8.03 5.21
N THR A 40 17.56 6.75 4.95
CA THR A 40 18.92 6.18 4.99
C THR A 40 19.27 5.52 3.65
N PRO A 41 19.52 6.32 2.57
CA PRO A 41 19.84 5.76 1.25
C PRO A 41 21.22 5.11 1.25
N GLU A 42 21.31 3.84 0.84
CA GLU A 42 22.53 3.05 0.78
C GLU A 42 22.71 2.30 -0.55
N LYS A 43 21.63 2.06 -1.26
CA LYS A 43 21.60 1.27 -2.49
C LYS A 43 21.36 2.16 -3.71
N GLU A 44 21.71 1.69 -4.89
CA GLU A 44 21.52 2.42 -6.15
C GLU A 44 20.06 2.76 -6.45
N TYR A 45 19.12 1.95 -5.95
CA TYR A 45 17.69 2.18 -6.10
C TYR A 45 17.08 3.02 -4.96
N ASP A 46 17.88 3.40 -3.96
CA ASP A 46 17.42 4.23 -2.87
C ASP A 46 17.37 5.71 -3.28
N ILE A 47 16.27 6.35 -2.90
CA ILE A 47 16.06 7.78 -3.09
C ILE A 47 15.81 8.42 -1.73
N HIS A 48 16.47 9.53 -1.46
CA HIS A 48 16.29 10.24 -0.19
C HIS A 48 14.86 10.74 -0.03
N LEU A 49 14.22 10.32 1.07
CA LEU A 49 12.86 10.70 1.43
C LEU A 49 12.88 12.05 2.16
N PRO A 50 12.05 13.04 1.76
CA PRO A 50 11.88 14.27 2.51
C PRO A 50 11.35 14.03 3.93
N THR A 51 11.65 14.95 4.85
CA THR A 51 11.27 14.84 6.27
C THR A 51 10.53 16.09 6.80
N PHE A 52 10.12 17.00 5.91
CA PHE A 52 9.55 18.29 6.33
C PHE A 52 8.19 18.16 7.05
N TRP A 53 7.47 17.05 6.92
CA TRP A 53 6.26 16.76 7.69
C TRP A 53 6.52 16.04 9.01
N ASP A 54 7.74 15.56 9.25
CA ASP A 54 8.04 14.77 10.46
C ASP A 54 7.79 15.56 11.76
N LYS A 55 7.89 16.88 11.72
CA LYS A 55 7.53 17.79 12.82
C LYS A 55 6.06 17.68 13.28
N HIS A 56 5.17 17.20 12.41
CA HIS A 56 3.74 17.01 12.71
C HIS A 56 3.45 15.58 13.22
N PHE A 57 4.42 14.66 13.12
CA PHE A 57 4.21 13.28 13.51
C PHE A 57 4.28 13.13 15.02
N ILE A 58 3.25 12.52 15.60
CA ILE A 58 3.29 12.11 16.99
C ILE A 58 4.25 10.91 17.08
N PRO A 59 5.19 10.89 18.04
CA PRO A 59 6.13 9.77 18.17
C PRO A 59 5.42 8.42 18.19
N ASN A 60 5.88 7.49 17.35
CA ASN A 60 5.43 6.11 17.18
C ASN A 60 4.09 5.86 16.46
N GLN A 61 3.39 6.88 15.92
CA GLN A 61 2.08 6.63 15.30
C GLN A 61 2.04 6.67 13.77
N PHE A 62 3.01 7.30 13.08
CA PHE A 62 2.73 7.73 11.70
C PHE A 62 3.76 7.35 10.63
N TRP A 63 4.46 6.24 10.78
CA TRP A 63 5.40 5.75 9.77
C TRP A 63 4.78 5.65 8.39
N ALA A 64 3.53 5.18 8.29
CA ALA A 64 2.80 5.03 7.05
C ALA A 64 2.51 6.35 6.32
N TYR A 65 2.47 7.49 7.03
CA TYR A 65 2.22 8.80 6.42
C TYR A 65 3.36 9.28 5.51
N ARG A 66 4.55 8.72 5.62
CA ARG A 66 5.66 9.00 4.72
C ARG A 66 5.38 8.57 3.28
N LYS A 67 4.42 7.69 3.05
CA LYS A 67 3.90 7.37 1.72
C LYS A 67 3.35 8.60 0.97
N LEU A 68 2.87 9.62 1.69
CA LEU A 68 2.33 10.83 1.08
C LEU A 68 3.34 11.60 0.23
N TYR A 69 4.62 11.50 0.53
CA TYR A 69 5.66 12.18 -0.27
C TYR A 69 5.70 11.70 -1.71
N ILE A 70 5.42 10.39 -1.97
CA ILE A 70 5.42 9.83 -3.32
C ILE A 70 4.31 10.40 -4.23
N PHE A 71 3.32 11.09 -3.65
CA PHE A 71 2.19 11.66 -4.37
C PHE A 71 2.50 13.00 -5.03
N ASN A 72 3.67 13.54 -4.77
CA ASN A 72 4.22 14.66 -5.52
C ASN A 72 5.53 14.23 -6.20
N GLU A 73 5.42 13.75 -7.42
CA GLU A 73 6.53 13.24 -8.21
C GLU A 73 7.57 14.32 -8.51
N ASP A 74 7.23 15.61 -8.38
CA ASP A 74 8.17 16.72 -8.58
C ASP A 74 9.26 16.76 -7.49
N LEU A 75 9.01 16.14 -6.32
CA LEU A 75 10.02 15.95 -5.28
C LEU A 75 11.13 14.96 -5.70
N PHE A 76 10.89 14.16 -6.74
CA PHE A 76 11.76 13.06 -7.16
C PHE A 76 12.05 13.14 -8.67
N PRO A 77 12.76 14.17 -9.15
CA PRO A 77 12.96 14.40 -10.59
C PRO A 77 13.72 13.27 -11.29
N GLN A 78 14.44 12.43 -10.55
CA GLN A 78 15.12 11.25 -11.07
C GLN A 78 14.17 10.12 -11.45
N ILE A 79 12.92 10.10 -10.92
CA ILE A 79 11.92 9.11 -11.28
C ILE A 79 11.20 9.54 -12.55
N GLN A 80 11.59 8.96 -13.67
CA GLN A 80 11.05 9.28 -14.98
C GLN A 80 9.91 8.33 -15.37
N GLY A 81 9.03 8.79 -16.30
CA GLY A 81 7.87 8.02 -16.79
C GLY A 81 6.58 8.35 -16.06
N ASP A 82 5.49 7.72 -16.50
CA ASP A 82 4.13 8.14 -16.15
C ASP A 82 3.33 7.12 -15.33
N LYS A 83 3.82 5.89 -15.23
CA LYS A 83 3.09 4.80 -14.59
C LYS A 83 3.80 4.36 -13.32
N PHE A 84 3.09 4.37 -12.21
CA PHE A 84 3.61 4.11 -10.87
C PHE A 84 2.80 3.01 -10.17
N LEU A 85 3.50 2.13 -9.46
CA LEU A 85 2.94 1.15 -8.54
C LEU A 85 3.67 1.26 -7.20
N TYR A 86 2.95 1.63 -6.16
CA TYR A 86 3.43 1.55 -4.79
C TYR A 86 3.11 0.18 -4.20
N LEU A 87 4.08 -0.40 -3.53
CA LEU A 87 3.93 -1.64 -2.76
C LEU A 87 4.48 -1.42 -1.34
N ASP A 88 3.73 -1.84 -0.32
CA ASP A 88 4.31 -2.02 1.01
C ASP A 88 5.38 -3.12 0.95
N GLN A 89 6.35 -3.05 1.83
CA GLN A 89 7.45 -4.02 1.84
C GLN A 89 7.01 -5.42 2.31
N ASP A 90 5.89 -5.48 3.04
CA ASP A 90 5.30 -6.69 3.60
C ASP A 90 4.19 -7.27 2.71
N VAL A 91 4.46 -7.42 1.42
CA VAL A 91 3.54 -8.05 0.47
C VAL A 91 4.20 -9.28 -0.16
N LEU A 92 3.39 -10.24 -0.62
CA LEU A 92 3.84 -11.37 -1.41
C LEU A 92 3.20 -11.31 -2.79
N ILE A 93 4.03 -11.27 -3.83
CA ILE A 93 3.62 -11.15 -5.22
C ILE A 93 3.50 -12.55 -5.82
N HIS A 94 2.30 -12.91 -6.28
CA HIS A 94 2.05 -14.24 -6.86
C HIS A 94 2.02 -14.24 -8.39
N GLN A 95 1.59 -13.12 -8.99
CA GLN A 95 1.36 -13.04 -10.43
C GLN A 95 2.04 -11.82 -11.05
N ASP A 96 2.07 -11.80 -12.40
CA ASP A 96 2.75 -10.78 -13.17
C ASP A 96 2.23 -9.37 -12.87
N LEU A 97 3.13 -8.48 -12.48
CA LEU A 97 2.85 -7.07 -12.24
C LEU A 97 2.45 -6.29 -13.50
N LYS A 98 2.63 -6.89 -14.70
CA LYS A 98 2.11 -6.34 -15.95
C LYS A 98 0.61 -6.07 -15.88
N TYR A 99 -0.15 -6.84 -15.09
CA TYR A 99 -1.56 -6.58 -14.82
C TYR A 99 -1.80 -5.14 -14.34
N PHE A 100 -1.02 -4.66 -13.37
CA PHE A 100 -1.16 -3.31 -12.84
C PHE A 100 -0.73 -2.24 -13.86
N TYR A 101 0.23 -2.56 -14.71
CA TYR A 101 0.65 -1.67 -15.79
C TYR A 101 -0.47 -1.48 -16.84
N ASP A 102 -1.21 -2.54 -17.16
CA ASP A 102 -2.24 -2.56 -18.21
C ASP A 102 -3.58 -1.99 -17.74
N LEU A 103 -3.77 -1.73 -16.44
CA LEU A 103 -5.01 -1.16 -15.93
C LEU A 103 -5.37 0.14 -16.68
N GLU A 104 -6.61 0.26 -17.06
CA GLU A 104 -7.17 1.50 -17.61
C GLU A 104 -7.34 2.53 -16.49
N MET A 105 -6.70 3.71 -16.64
CA MET A 105 -6.44 4.65 -15.57
C MET A 105 -7.19 5.97 -15.71
N SER A 106 -8.50 5.97 -15.56
CA SER A 106 -9.27 7.23 -15.36
C SER A 106 -9.03 7.85 -13.98
N LYS A 107 -8.82 7.02 -12.97
CA LYS A 107 -8.54 7.36 -11.56
C LYS A 107 -7.42 6.47 -11.03
N PRO A 108 -6.69 6.89 -9.96
CA PRO A 108 -5.76 5.99 -9.29
C PRO A 108 -6.49 4.82 -8.64
N TYR A 109 -5.81 3.67 -8.53
CA TYR A 109 -6.33 2.47 -7.86
C TYR A 109 -5.74 2.31 -6.48
N ILE A 110 -6.58 1.84 -5.54
CA ILE A 110 -6.20 1.48 -4.18
C ILE A 110 -6.86 0.15 -3.79
N VAL A 111 -6.32 -0.51 -2.79
CA VAL A 111 -6.93 -1.75 -2.28
C VAL A 111 -8.22 -1.43 -1.53
N ARG A 112 -9.29 -2.08 -1.94
CA ARG A 112 -10.47 -2.22 -1.12
C ARG A 112 -10.32 -3.50 -0.32
N GLY A 113 -10.40 -3.40 1.01
CA GLY A 113 -10.34 -4.56 1.88
C GLY A 113 -11.62 -5.38 1.81
N TRP A 114 -11.76 -6.21 0.76
CA TRP A 114 -12.94 -7.04 0.52
C TRP A 114 -13.23 -8.04 1.65
N TRP A 115 -12.24 -8.28 2.51
CA TRP A 115 -12.35 -9.05 3.75
C TRP A 115 -13.00 -8.28 4.91
N ASN A 116 -13.33 -7.02 4.74
CA ASN A 116 -13.99 -6.21 5.76
C ASN A 116 -15.49 -6.12 5.49
N ASP A 117 -16.29 -6.16 6.56
CA ASP A 117 -17.72 -5.89 6.48
C ASP A 117 -17.97 -4.42 6.11
N ILE A 118 -18.54 -4.21 4.91
CA ILE A 118 -18.87 -2.89 4.40
C ILE A 118 -19.94 -2.20 5.24
N ASN A 119 -20.90 -2.93 5.80
CA ASN A 119 -21.97 -2.36 6.62
C ASN A 119 -21.41 -1.86 7.95
N ASN A 120 -20.45 -2.60 8.53
CA ASN A 120 -19.71 -2.13 9.70
C ASN A 120 -18.88 -0.89 9.40
N SER A 121 -18.23 -0.84 8.24
CA SER A 121 -17.49 0.35 7.78
C SER A 121 -18.42 1.55 7.60
N LYS A 122 -19.59 1.38 6.97
CA LYS A 122 -20.61 2.44 6.82
C LYS A 122 -21.11 2.95 8.17
N LYS A 123 -21.42 2.04 9.10
CA LYS A 123 -21.88 2.38 10.45
C LYS A 123 -20.86 3.18 11.26
N ASN A 124 -19.58 2.95 11.03
CA ASN A 124 -18.49 3.58 11.77
C ASN A 124 -17.77 4.69 11.00
N PHE A 125 -18.21 5.03 9.79
CA PHE A 125 -17.54 5.95 8.89
C PHE A 125 -17.24 7.32 9.54
N GLY A 126 -18.22 7.92 10.19
CA GLY A 126 -18.04 9.22 10.87
C GLY A 126 -17.22 9.17 12.17
N LYS A 127 -16.74 7.99 12.61
CA LYS A 127 -15.95 7.82 13.83
C LYS A 127 -14.44 7.78 13.56
N PHE A 128 -14.00 8.04 12.34
CA PHE A 128 -12.58 8.03 11.91
C PHE A 128 -11.81 6.73 12.22
N LYS A 129 -12.51 5.64 12.56
CA LYS A 129 -11.91 4.40 13.06
C LYS A 129 -12.06 3.20 12.12
N SER A 130 -12.82 3.34 11.04
CA SER A 130 -13.07 2.25 10.12
C SER A 130 -13.05 2.75 8.68
N THR A 131 -12.22 2.13 7.88
CA THR A 131 -12.16 2.35 6.45
C THR A 131 -12.17 1.01 5.73
N PRO A 132 -12.83 0.90 4.59
CA PRO A 132 -12.70 -0.27 3.74
C PRO A 132 -11.43 -0.24 2.89
N LEU A 133 -10.65 0.86 2.92
CA LEU A 133 -9.44 1.00 2.13
C LEU A 133 -8.21 0.46 2.87
N ASN A 134 -7.21 0.06 2.07
CA ASN A 134 -5.88 -0.27 2.53
C ASN A 134 -4.84 0.26 1.52
N SER A 135 -3.80 0.90 2.01
CA SER A 135 -2.80 1.62 1.21
C SER A 135 -1.56 0.80 0.84
N SER A 136 -1.61 -0.52 1.00
CA SER A 136 -0.45 -1.38 0.73
C SER A 136 -0.13 -1.55 -0.76
N VAL A 137 -1.10 -1.34 -1.64
CA VAL A 137 -0.92 -1.36 -3.09
C VAL A 137 -1.68 -0.19 -3.71
N ILE A 138 -0.95 0.75 -4.31
CA ILE A 138 -1.53 1.92 -4.97
C ILE A 138 -0.96 2.01 -6.39
N ARG A 139 -1.83 2.14 -7.39
CA ARG A 139 -1.46 2.33 -8.80
C ARG A 139 -1.97 3.67 -9.30
N TRP A 140 -1.08 4.50 -9.88
CA TRP A 140 -1.48 5.80 -10.43
C TRP A 140 -0.65 6.18 -11.67
N ASN A 141 -1.16 7.13 -12.43
CA ASN A 141 -0.38 7.84 -13.44
C ASN A 141 0.12 9.17 -12.88
N ARG A 142 1.22 9.68 -13.42
CA ARG A 142 1.85 10.94 -13.00
C ARG A 142 0.81 12.05 -12.82
N GLY A 143 0.88 12.70 -11.68
CA GLY A 143 -0.01 13.81 -11.30
C GLY A 143 -1.36 13.42 -10.73
N GLN A 144 -1.82 12.17 -10.86
CA GLN A 144 -3.15 11.78 -10.36
C GLN A 144 -3.28 11.87 -8.84
N LEU A 145 -2.19 11.71 -8.07
CA LEU A 145 -2.23 11.81 -6.60
C LEU A 145 -1.83 13.19 -6.07
N LYS A 146 -1.41 14.12 -6.92
CA LYS A 146 -1.09 15.51 -6.52
C LYS A 146 -2.21 16.22 -5.75
N PRO A 147 -3.51 16.04 -6.06
CA PRO A 147 -4.58 16.66 -5.26
C PRO A 147 -4.55 16.23 -3.79
N ILE A 148 -4.23 14.96 -3.50
CA ILE A 148 -4.08 14.47 -2.11
C ILE A 148 -2.88 15.13 -1.45
N TYR A 149 -1.74 15.19 -2.15
CA TYR A 149 -0.53 15.85 -1.64
C TYR A 149 -0.80 17.31 -1.27
N LYS A 150 -1.41 18.08 -2.18
CA LYS A 150 -1.78 19.48 -1.95
C LYS A 150 -2.72 19.65 -0.77
N PHE A 151 -3.73 18.78 -0.67
CA PHE A 151 -4.64 18.81 0.48
C PHE A 151 -3.88 18.64 1.81
N VAL A 152 -2.91 17.72 1.86
CA VAL A 152 -2.07 17.53 3.06
C VAL A 152 -1.16 18.72 3.28
N GLU A 153 -0.54 19.27 2.24
CA GLU A 153 0.33 20.44 2.33
C GLU A 153 -0.40 21.66 2.94
N GLU A 154 -1.65 21.86 2.56
CA GLU A 154 -2.51 22.95 3.06
C GLU A 154 -3.10 22.67 4.46
N ASN A 155 -3.21 21.40 4.87
CA ASN A 155 -3.94 20.97 6.06
C ASN A 155 -3.15 20.01 6.96
N ALA A 156 -1.83 20.07 6.96
CA ALA A 156 -0.95 19.08 7.59
C ALA A 156 -1.30 18.83 9.07
N ASP A 157 -1.43 19.89 9.88
CA ASP A 157 -1.77 19.77 11.30
C ASP A 157 -3.10 19.05 11.51
N MET A 158 -4.13 19.42 10.74
CA MET A 158 -5.45 18.79 10.82
C MET A 158 -5.38 17.31 10.43
N VAL A 159 -4.71 16.97 9.32
CA VAL A 159 -4.60 15.59 8.82
C VAL A 159 -3.89 14.71 9.84
N PHE A 160 -2.70 15.12 10.29
CA PHE A 160 -1.88 14.32 11.19
C PHE A 160 -2.42 14.26 12.63
N PHE A 161 -3.18 15.26 13.05
CA PHE A 161 -3.85 15.24 14.35
C PHE A 161 -5.14 14.40 14.36
N THR A 162 -5.91 14.45 13.26
CA THR A 162 -7.25 13.86 13.22
C THR A 162 -7.24 12.37 12.92
N TYR A 163 -6.37 11.93 11.99
CA TYR A 163 -6.40 10.55 11.50
C TYR A 163 -5.31 9.71 12.11
N GLY A 164 -5.69 8.63 12.79
CA GLY A 164 -4.75 7.68 13.41
C GLY A 164 -4.00 6.80 12.41
N THR A 165 -4.50 6.67 11.18
CA THR A 165 -3.86 5.93 10.09
C THR A 165 -4.09 6.61 8.75
N ILE A 166 -3.16 6.40 7.82
CA ILE A 166 -3.28 6.90 6.45
C ILE A 166 -4.50 6.30 5.72
N ASP A 167 -4.84 5.04 6.00
CA ASP A 167 -6.01 4.38 5.42
C ASP A 167 -7.31 5.08 5.84
N ASN A 168 -7.41 5.48 7.12
CA ASN A 168 -8.56 6.25 7.61
C ASN A 168 -8.65 7.62 6.94
N PHE A 169 -7.52 8.28 6.74
CA PHE A 169 -7.46 9.54 6.01
C PHE A 169 -7.97 9.38 4.57
N TYR A 170 -7.48 8.40 3.83
CA TYR A 170 -7.96 8.14 2.46
C TYR A 170 -9.44 7.76 2.44
N GLY A 171 -9.84 6.86 3.34
CA GLY A 171 -11.21 6.39 3.40
C GLY A 171 -12.21 7.49 3.75
N HIS A 172 -11.82 8.46 4.56
CA HIS A 172 -12.70 9.54 4.97
C HIS A 172 -12.72 10.72 3.98
N CYS A 173 -11.55 11.14 3.49
CA CYS A 173 -11.44 12.34 2.66
C CYS A 173 -11.61 12.08 1.15
N PHE A 174 -11.32 10.86 0.67
CA PHE A 174 -11.17 10.58 -0.76
C PHE A 174 -11.97 9.35 -1.24
N TYR A 175 -12.78 8.74 -0.39
CA TYR A 175 -13.56 7.57 -0.76
C TYR A 175 -15.04 7.73 -0.38
N ASN A 176 -15.92 7.65 -1.39
CA ASN A 176 -17.35 7.65 -1.14
C ASN A 176 -17.83 6.21 -0.95
N ILE A 177 -18.00 5.81 0.31
CA ILE A 177 -18.42 4.45 0.67
C ILE A 177 -19.86 4.11 0.26
N TRP A 178 -20.69 5.11 -0.06
CA TRP A 178 -22.07 4.93 -0.52
C TRP A 178 -22.19 4.89 -2.03
N ASP A 179 -21.27 5.58 -2.74
CA ASP A 179 -21.17 5.56 -4.21
C ASP A 179 -19.70 5.52 -4.62
N GLU A 180 -19.19 4.31 -4.81
CA GLU A 180 -17.78 4.09 -5.15
C GLU A 180 -17.37 4.72 -6.48
N LYS A 181 -18.34 4.99 -7.39
CA LYS A 181 -18.07 5.65 -8.67
C LYS A 181 -17.69 7.11 -8.50
N GLU A 182 -18.22 7.76 -7.47
CA GLU A 182 -17.91 9.15 -7.12
C GLU A 182 -16.65 9.28 -6.24
N SER A 183 -15.98 8.15 -5.92
CA SER A 183 -14.73 8.17 -5.19
C SER A 183 -13.58 8.74 -6.01
N PHE A 184 -12.60 9.33 -5.32
CA PHE A 184 -11.34 9.73 -5.94
C PHE A 184 -10.56 8.53 -6.49
N PHE A 185 -10.59 7.41 -5.78
CA PHE A 185 -9.94 6.17 -6.17
C PHE A 185 -10.90 5.21 -6.88
N ASN A 186 -10.38 4.49 -7.89
CA ASN A 186 -10.88 3.18 -8.26
C ASN A 186 -10.38 2.14 -7.25
N VAL A 187 -11.07 1.02 -7.15
CA VAL A 187 -10.65 -0.09 -6.29
C VAL A 187 -10.33 -1.32 -7.13
N TYR A 188 -9.36 -2.11 -6.68
CA TYR A 188 -9.07 -3.38 -7.35
C TYR A 188 -10.24 -4.34 -7.26
N PRO A 189 -10.48 -5.16 -8.30
CA PRO A 189 -11.51 -6.20 -8.27
C PRO A 189 -11.40 -7.12 -7.07
N LYS A 190 -12.54 -7.68 -6.68
CA LYS A 190 -12.60 -8.70 -5.64
C LYS A 190 -11.69 -9.87 -6.00
N GLY A 191 -10.87 -10.30 -5.05
CA GLY A 191 -10.00 -11.44 -5.20
C GLY A 191 -8.63 -11.14 -5.84
N ASP A 192 -8.40 -9.98 -6.43
CA ASP A 192 -7.08 -9.64 -6.97
C ASP A 192 -6.03 -9.50 -5.85
N ILE A 193 -6.40 -8.84 -4.77
CA ILE A 193 -5.56 -8.60 -3.60
C ILE A 193 -6.29 -9.08 -2.36
N TYR A 194 -5.62 -9.86 -1.54
CA TYR A 194 -6.20 -10.44 -0.33
C TYR A 194 -5.31 -10.24 0.90
N SER A 195 -5.90 -10.42 2.05
CA SER A 195 -5.18 -10.41 3.32
C SER A 195 -4.95 -11.83 3.80
N TRP A 196 -3.69 -12.21 4.04
CA TRP A 196 -3.38 -13.48 4.66
C TRP A 196 -4.03 -13.62 6.04
N TYR A 197 -3.99 -12.55 6.84
CA TYR A 197 -4.51 -12.56 8.20
C TYR A 197 -6.03 -12.40 8.29
N LYS A 198 -6.66 -11.66 7.34
CA LYS A 198 -8.10 -11.32 7.40
C LYS A 198 -8.95 -12.09 6.40
N GLY A 199 -8.35 -12.91 5.57
CA GLY A 199 -9.05 -13.65 4.52
C GLY A 199 -9.19 -12.86 3.21
N ASN A 200 -10.19 -13.22 2.43
CA ASN A 200 -10.35 -12.72 1.07
C ASN A 200 -11.62 -11.87 0.88
N ILE A 201 -12.79 -12.48 0.93
CA ILE A 201 -14.06 -11.79 0.62
C ILE A 201 -15.06 -12.03 1.76
N PHE A 202 -15.44 -10.94 2.44
CA PHE A 202 -16.47 -11.01 3.47
C PHE A 202 -17.87 -10.92 2.85
N PRO A 203 -18.85 -11.75 3.28
CA PRO A 203 -18.74 -12.89 4.20
C PRO A 203 -18.46 -14.24 3.50
N GLU A 204 -18.33 -14.25 2.17
CA GLU A 204 -18.36 -15.47 1.36
C GLU A 204 -17.12 -16.35 1.55
N ASP A 205 -15.98 -15.74 1.78
CA ASP A 205 -14.71 -16.43 1.97
C ASP A 205 -13.88 -15.79 3.08
N MET A 206 -14.08 -16.28 4.27
CA MET A 206 -13.39 -15.85 5.49
C MET A 206 -12.23 -16.76 5.89
N GLU A 207 -11.79 -17.66 4.99
CA GLU A 207 -10.59 -18.44 5.25
C GLU A 207 -9.38 -17.52 5.45
N ILE A 208 -8.90 -17.45 6.67
CA ILE A 208 -7.72 -16.69 7.06
C ILE A 208 -6.46 -17.56 6.97
N LYS A 209 -5.30 -16.91 6.92
CA LYS A 209 -3.97 -17.55 6.98
C LYS A 209 -3.77 -18.61 5.88
N LYS A 210 -4.29 -18.35 4.69
CA LYS A 210 -4.19 -19.22 3.53
C LYS A 210 -3.49 -18.50 2.38
N ILE A 211 -2.53 -19.16 1.75
CA ILE A 211 -1.86 -18.67 0.54
C ILE A 211 -2.72 -18.96 -0.69
N ARG A 212 -2.95 -17.93 -1.51
CA ARG A 212 -3.81 -17.96 -2.70
C ARG A 212 -3.02 -17.55 -3.93
N LYS A 213 -2.29 -18.51 -4.51
CA LYS A 213 -1.41 -18.28 -5.67
C LYS A 213 -2.15 -17.90 -6.96
N ASP A 214 -3.45 -18.15 -7.02
CA ASP A 214 -4.35 -17.72 -8.09
C ASP A 214 -4.69 -16.23 -8.06
N GLN A 215 -4.42 -15.57 -6.95
CA GLN A 215 -4.59 -14.13 -6.77
C GLN A 215 -3.27 -13.38 -7.00
N LYS A 216 -3.30 -12.07 -7.13
CA LYS A 216 -2.13 -11.31 -7.58
C LYS A 216 -1.17 -10.96 -6.45
N ILE A 217 -1.71 -10.43 -5.34
CA ILE A 217 -0.90 -9.99 -4.20
C ILE A 217 -1.55 -10.41 -2.88
N CYS A 218 -0.72 -10.93 -1.98
CA CYS A 218 -1.04 -11.17 -0.58
C CYS A 218 -0.55 -10.02 0.30
N LEU A 219 -1.40 -9.52 1.19
CA LEU A 219 -1.05 -8.52 2.20
C LEU A 219 -0.98 -9.18 3.57
N PHE A 220 0.07 -8.86 4.33
CA PHE A 220 0.24 -9.38 5.68
C PHE A 220 -0.36 -8.49 6.78
N ASN A 221 -0.69 -7.23 6.48
CA ASN A 221 -1.42 -6.32 7.37
C ASN A 221 -0.80 -6.20 8.78
N ASN A 222 0.49 -5.93 8.87
CA ASN A 222 1.28 -5.85 10.12
C ASN A 222 1.48 -7.19 10.84
N SER A 223 1.24 -8.31 10.19
CA SER A 223 1.29 -9.64 10.80
C SER A 223 2.66 -10.31 10.70
N PHE A 224 3.73 -9.58 10.41
CA PHE A 224 5.10 -10.12 10.36
C PHE A 224 5.67 -10.55 11.72
N LYS A 225 4.81 -10.84 12.65
CA LYS A 225 5.21 -11.41 13.90
C LYS A 225 5.04 -12.94 13.84
N TRP A 226 5.64 -13.56 12.82
CA TRP A 226 5.64 -15.02 12.67
C TRP A 226 6.05 -15.73 13.94
N GLU A 227 7.04 -15.18 14.63
CA GLU A 227 7.59 -15.70 15.85
C GLU A 227 6.58 -15.70 17.01
N GLU A 228 5.55 -14.86 16.92
CA GLU A 228 4.48 -14.79 17.92
C GLU A 228 3.30 -15.75 17.62
N HIS A 229 3.35 -16.52 16.50
CA HIS A 229 2.28 -17.41 16.06
C HIS A 229 2.79 -18.84 15.77
N PRO A 230 3.34 -19.55 16.78
CA PRO A 230 3.90 -20.88 16.60
C PRO A 230 2.89 -21.93 16.11
N GLU A 231 1.60 -21.69 16.33
CA GLU A 231 0.50 -22.58 15.88
C GLU A 231 0.32 -22.59 14.35
N HIS A 232 0.99 -21.71 13.61
CA HIS A 232 0.92 -21.57 12.14
C HIS A 232 2.28 -21.78 11.46
N MET A 233 3.19 -22.51 12.10
CA MET A 233 4.56 -22.67 11.59
C MET A 233 4.62 -23.32 10.20
N ASP A 234 3.73 -24.24 9.86
CA ASP A 234 3.72 -24.87 8.53
C ASP A 234 3.38 -23.85 7.43
N GLU A 235 2.39 -22.99 7.68
CA GLU A 235 2.01 -21.89 6.76
C GLU A 235 3.11 -20.82 6.70
N VAL A 236 3.75 -20.54 7.82
CA VAL A 236 4.89 -19.62 7.91
C VAL A 236 6.07 -20.14 7.08
N ASP A 237 6.37 -21.45 7.12
CA ASP A 237 7.44 -22.03 6.34
C ASP A 237 7.14 -22.01 4.83
N GLU A 238 5.88 -22.18 4.42
CA GLU A 238 5.49 -21.95 3.03
C GLU A 238 5.73 -20.49 2.63
N ILE A 239 5.35 -19.55 3.45
CA ILE A 239 5.54 -18.11 3.18
C ILE A 239 7.04 -17.77 3.10
N LYS A 240 7.85 -18.25 4.05
CA LYS A 240 9.31 -18.03 4.03
C LYS A 240 9.99 -18.56 2.77
N LYS A 241 9.44 -19.63 2.17
CA LYS A 241 9.94 -20.19 0.89
C LYS A 241 9.48 -19.37 -0.32
N LEU A 242 8.34 -18.71 -0.23
CA LEU A 242 7.77 -17.90 -1.31
C LEU A 242 8.28 -16.46 -1.27
N TRP A 243 8.67 -16.02 -0.11
CA TRP A 243 9.15 -14.68 0.21
C TRP A 243 10.68 -14.69 0.40
#